data_11309665447e4f2da12e666b0865c24f
#
_entry.id   11309665447e4f2da12e666b0865c24f
#
_cell.length_a   1.000
_cell.length_b   1.000
_cell.length_c   1.000
_cell.angle_alpha   90.00
_cell.angle_beta   90.00
_cell.angle_gamma   90.00
#
_symmetry.space_group_name_H-M   'P 1'
#
loop_
_entity.id
_entity.type
_entity.pdbx_description
1 polymer ?
#
loop_
_entity_poly.entity_id
_entity_poly.type
_entity_poly.pdbx_seq_one_letter_code
_entity_poly.pdbx_strand_id
1 'polypeptide(L)'
;MFNRMMDKKTMVSAADALAGRSTSIAVPAEHYVNHHAMLNDAGGIAVPEGYKKALFGLGCFWGAERKFWQLDGVYLTAVGYAAGYTPNPGYEEVCSGATGHNEVVIVVFDPAVISYADLLKVFWESHNPTQGMQQGNDSGTQYRSGIYCYDNQLSIAEASKQAYNQALLDGGHREITTEIIDAPVFYFAESYHQQYLAKNPGGYCGLGGTSVCYPE
;
A
#
# COMPACT_ATOMS: atom_id res chain seq x y z
N MET A 1 3.20 36.04 9.61
CA MET A 1 3.36 34.93 8.64
C MET A 1 2.15 34.03 8.79
N PHE A 2 1.24 34.02 7.83
CA PHE A 2 0.12 33.08 7.84
C PHE A 2 0.69 31.68 7.57
N ASN A 3 0.62 30.81 8.55
CA ASN A 3 0.89 29.37 8.42
C ASN A 3 -0.23 28.82 7.51
N ARG A 4 0.03 28.74 6.20
CA ARG A 4 -0.90 28.15 5.24
C ARG A 4 -0.94 26.67 5.60
N MET A 5 -1.98 26.21 6.29
CA MET A 5 -2.21 24.79 6.47
C MET A 5 -2.18 24.17 5.07
N MET A 6 -1.20 23.32 4.80
CA MET A 6 -1.14 22.58 3.54
C MET A 6 -2.42 21.74 3.45
N ASP A 7 -3.08 21.83 2.30
CA ASP A 7 -4.18 20.91 2.00
C ASP A 7 -3.61 19.51 1.87
N LYS A 8 -3.95 18.64 2.82
CA LYS A 8 -3.46 17.25 2.86
C LYS A 8 -3.84 16.42 1.63
N LYS A 9 -4.73 16.91 0.79
CA LYS A 9 -5.11 16.29 -0.49
C LYS A 9 -4.29 16.77 -1.68
N THR A 10 -3.37 17.69 -1.47
CA THR A 10 -2.48 18.18 -2.53
C THR A 10 -1.09 17.57 -2.34
N MET A 11 -0.56 16.95 -3.40
CA MET A 11 0.80 16.40 -3.37
C MET A 11 1.80 17.52 -3.14
N VAL A 12 2.69 17.32 -2.17
CA VAL A 12 3.84 18.21 -1.96
C VAL A 12 4.79 18.09 -3.15
N SER A 13 5.47 19.19 -3.50
CA SER A 13 6.55 19.12 -4.48
C SER A 13 7.83 18.52 -3.86
N ALA A 14 8.72 17.99 -4.71
CA ALA A 14 10.01 17.48 -4.25
C ALA A 14 10.86 18.55 -3.51
N ALA A 15 10.72 19.82 -3.92
CA ALA A 15 11.46 20.94 -3.33
C ALA A 15 10.92 21.34 -1.94
N ASP A 16 9.65 21.09 -1.68
CA ASP A 16 8.97 21.46 -0.43
C ASP A 16 8.81 20.28 0.54
N ALA A 17 9.21 19.07 0.11
CA ALA A 17 9.12 17.88 0.94
C ALA A 17 10.09 17.93 2.13
N LEU A 18 9.71 17.25 3.22
CA LEU A 18 10.57 17.12 4.40
C LEU A 18 11.88 16.42 4.04
N ALA A 19 12.97 16.87 4.66
CA ALA A 19 14.32 16.38 4.37
C ALA A 19 14.52 14.88 4.73
N GLY A 20 13.74 14.37 5.69
CA GLY A 20 13.83 12.98 6.16
C GLY A 20 15.14 12.71 6.91
N ARG A 21 15.54 11.44 6.94
CA ARG A 21 16.71 10.97 7.68
C ARG A 21 17.44 9.85 6.95
N SER A 22 18.70 9.60 7.35
CA SER A 22 19.51 8.49 6.80
C SER A 22 19.26 7.16 7.51
N THR A 23 18.71 7.19 8.72
CA THR A 23 18.47 5.99 9.54
C THR A 23 17.10 5.40 9.24
N SER A 24 17.05 4.12 8.89
CA SER A 24 15.80 3.38 8.72
C SER A 24 15.09 3.13 10.05
N ILE A 25 13.78 2.95 9.98
CA ILE A 25 12.96 2.53 11.12
C ILE A 25 13.27 1.07 11.44
N ALA A 26 13.46 0.77 12.72
CA ALA A 26 13.62 -0.61 13.18
C ALA A 26 12.27 -1.34 13.13
N VAL A 27 12.29 -2.55 12.56
CA VAL A 27 11.13 -3.43 12.48
C VAL A 27 11.34 -4.70 13.32
N PRO A 28 10.28 -5.44 13.67
CA PRO A 28 10.40 -6.74 14.34
C PRO A 28 11.24 -7.72 13.51
N ALA A 29 11.94 -8.63 14.17
CA ALA A 29 12.67 -9.70 13.48
C ALA A 29 11.74 -10.66 12.74
N GLU A 30 10.53 -10.88 13.30
CA GLU A 30 9.56 -11.84 12.79
C GLU A 30 8.19 -11.20 12.58
N HIS A 31 7.50 -11.69 11.58
CA HIS A 31 6.10 -11.36 11.29
C HIS A 31 5.19 -11.93 12.39
N TYR A 32 4.33 -11.09 12.98
CA TYR A 32 3.54 -11.44 14.17
C TYR A 32 2.55 -12.61 13.95
N VAL A 33 2.07 -12.81 12.71
CA VAL A 33 1.03 -13.82 12.41
C VAL A 33 1.63 -15.17 12.04
N ASN A 34 2.66 -15.21 11.20
CA ASN A 34 3.20 -16.46 10.65
C ASN A 34 4.64 -16.76 11.07
N HIS A 35 5.25 -15.88 11.86
CA HIS A 35 6.60 -16.02 12.43
C HIS A 35 7.74 -16.13 11.41
N HIS A 36 7.51 -15.78 10.14
CA HIS A 36 8.57 -15.70 9.15
C HIS A 36 9.47 -14.49 9.43
N ALA A 37 10.75 -14.59 9.09
CA ALA A 37 11.69 -13.48 9.19
C ALA A 37 11.22 -12.30 8.33
N MET A 38 11.18 -11.10 8.94
CA MET A 38 10.77 -9.87 8.24
C MET A 38 11.86 -9.35 7.31
N LEU A 39 13.12 -9.52 7.71
CA LEU A 39 14.29 -8.95 7.02
C LEU A 39 15.20 -10.05 6.49
N ASN A 40 15.82 -9.76 5.35
CA ASN A 40 17.01 -10.48 4.88
C ASN A 40 18.30 -9.92 5.52
N ASP A 41 19.44 -10.56 5.25
CA ASP A 41 20.75 -10.17 5.79
C ASP A 41 21.19 -8.74 5.42
N ALA A 42 20.64 -8.17 4.35
CA ALA A 42 20.89 -6.80 3.91
C ALA A 42 19.94 -5.76 4.53
N GLY A 43 19.01 -6.19 5.40
CA GLY A 43 18.03 -5.31 6.05
C GLY A 43 16.83 -4.93 5.19
N GLY A 44 16.67 -5.51 4.00
CA GLY A 44 15.47 -5.40 3.17
C GLY A 44 14.44 -6.47 3.52
N ILE A 45 13.25 -6.39 2.89
CA ILE A 45 12.21 -7.41 3.07
C ILE A 45 12.74 -8.81 2.71
N ALA A 46 12.43 -9.81 3.54
CA ALA A 46 12.81 -11.20 3.29
C ALA A 46 11.96 -11.78 2.14
N VAL A 47 12.65 -12.22 1.08
CA VAL A 47 12.00 -12.86 -0.09
C VAL A 47 12.69 -14.18 -0.35
N PRO A 48 12.05 -15.32 -0.10
CA PRO A 48 12.63 -16.63 -0.41
C PRO A 48 12.87 -16.81 -1.91
N GLU A 49 13.74 -17.73 -2.26
CA GLU A 49 13.99 -18.09 -3.65
C GLU A 49 12.69 -18.58 -4.32
N GLY A 50 12.42 -18.10 -5.54
CA GLY A 50 11.20 -18.41 -6.29
C GLY A 50 9.97 -17.56 -5.94
N TYR A 51 9.99 -16.86 -4.81
CA TYR A 51 8.90 -15.96 -4.40
C TYR A 51 8.99 -14.62 -5.12
N LYS A 52 7.85 -13.93 -5.20
CA LYS A 52 7.74 -12.60 -5.82
C LYS A 52 7.20 -11.57 -4.83
N LYS A 53 7.32 -10.29 -5.23
CA LYS A 53 6.79 -9.15 -4.46
C LYS A 53 5.69 -8.46 -5.23
N ALA A 54 4.73 -7.89 -4.49
CA ALA A 54 3.78 -6.89 -4.96
C ALA A 54 3.73 -5.75 -3.95
N LEU A 55 3.40 -4.52 -4.39
CA LEU A 55 3.34 -3.34 -3.53
C LEU A 55 2.08 -2.53 -3.86
N PHE A 56 1.23 -2.32 -2.84
CA PHE A 56 -0.09 -1.75 -3.00
C PHE A 56 -0.38 -0.66 -1.97
N GLY A 57 -1.01 0.45 -2.42
CA GLY A 57 -1.64 1.45 -1.57
C GLY A 57 -3.15 1.44 -1.79
N LEU A 58 -3.93 1.20 -0.75
CA LEU A 58 -5.39 1.11 -0.84
C LEU A 58 -6.11 1.74 0.38
N GLY A 59 -5.57 2.85 0.88
CA GLY A 59 -6.03 3.52 2.08
C GLY A 59 -5.23 3.11 3.31
N CYS A 60 -5.82 3.19 4.51
CA CYS A 60 -5.14 2.81 5.75
C CYS A 60 -4.52 1.41 5.65
N PHE A 61 -3.20 1.35 5.82
CA PHE A 61 -2.43 0.12 5.62
C PHE A 61 -2.72 -1.00 6.65
N TRP A 62 -3.37 -0.72 7.78
CA TRP A 62 -3.77 -1.77 8.74
C TRP A 62 -4.80 -2.74 8.17
N GLY A 63 -5.84 -2.17 7.53
CA GLY A 63 -6.86 -2.97 6.84
C GLY A 63 -6.31 -3.65 5.60
N ALA A 64 -5.49 -2.92 4.84
CA ALA A 64 -4.83 -3.41 3.65
C ALA A 64 -3.97 -4.64 3.94
N GLU A 65 -3.08 -4.55 4.95
CA GLU A 65 -2.20 -5.64 5.32
C GLU A 65 -2.98 -6.90 5.71
N ARG A 66 -4.05 -6.74 6.52
CA ARG A 66 -4.90 -7.86 6.92
C ARG A 66 -5.52 -8.58 5.73
N LYS A 67 -5.91 -7.89 4.67
CA LYS A 67 -6.48 -8.50 3.47
C LYS A 67 -5.52 -9.46 2.80
N PHE A 68 -4.24 -9.12 2.78
CA PHE A 68 -3.23 -9.92 2.08
C PHE A 68 -2.67 -11.06 2.94
N TRP A 69 -2.37 -10.86 4.24
CA TRP A 69 -1.82 -11.95 5.05
C TRP A 69 -2.78 -13.13 5.27
N GLN A 70 -4.08 -12.96 4.98
CA GLN A 70 -5.09 -14.00 5.09
C GLN A 70 -5.20 -14.89 3.84
N LEU A 71 -4.48 -14.56 2.77
CA LEU A 71 -4.53 -15.30 1.51
C LEU A 71 -3.55 -16.47 1.52
N ASP A 72 -4.02 -17.63 1.07
CA ASP A 72 -3.15 -18.76 0.80
C ASP A 72 -2.13 -18.38 -0.26
N GLY A 73 -0.87 -18.77 -0.07
CA GLY A 73 0.25 -18.41 -0.96
C GLY A 73 0.94 -17.10 -0.62
N VAL A 74 0.40 -16.26 0.28
CA VAL A 74 1.10 -15.11 0.83
C VAL A 74 2.04 -15.56 1.94
N TYR A 75 3.34 -15.39 1.69
CA TYR A 75 4.40 -15.77 2.62
C TYR A 75 4.64 -14.71 3.71
N LEU A 76 4.66 -13.44 3.33
CA LEU A 76 5.00 -12.33 4.22
C LEU A 76 4.28 -11.06 3.77
N THR A 77 3.86 -10.24 4.73
CA THR A 77 3.44 -8.88 4.49
C THR A 77 4.23 -7.92 5.37
N ALA A 78 4.36 -6.67 4.95
CA ALA A 78 4.82 -5.60 5.79
C ALA A 78 4.16 -4.29 5.35
N VAL A 79 3.92 -3.39 6.30
CA VAL A 79 3.42 -2.05 6.01
C VAL A 79 4.54 -1.04 5.99
N GLY A 80 4.36 0.01 5.20
CA GLY A 80 5.37 1.04 5.05
C GLY A 80 4.91 2.22 4.22
N TYR A 81 5.88 2.97 3.76
CA TYR A 81 5.69 4.21 3.01
C TYR A 81 6.45 4.13 1.68
N ALA A 82 5.82 4.59 0.61
CA ALA A 82 6.42 4.60 -0.72
C ALA A 82 5.87 5.74 -1.60
N ALA A 83 6.49 5.99 -2.74
CA ALA A 83 6.07 6.95 -3.76
C ALA A 83 6.02 8.41 -3.28
N GLY A 84 6.82 8.77 -2.27
CA GLY A 84 7.07 10.14 -1.83
C GLY A 84 8.53 10.53 -2.02
N TYR A 85 8.89 11.66 -1.44
CA TYR A 85 10.21 12.28 -1.63
C TYR A 85 11.12 12.16 -0.40
N THR A 86 10.53 12.03 0.80
CA THR A 86 11.25 12.07 2.08
C THR A 86 11.90 10.71 2.36
N PRO A 87 13.24 10.59 2.48
CA PRO A 87 13.88 9.34 2.84
C PRO A 87 13.60 8.94 4.29
N ASN A 88 13.32 7.67 4.52
CA ASN A 88 13.01 7.06 5.82
C ASN A 88 12.00 7.88 6.66
N PRO A 89 10.79 8.17 6.13
CA PRO A 89 9.82 9.00 6.81
C PRO A 89 9.25 8.30 8.05
N GLY A 90 8.86 9.06 9.06
CA GLY A 90 8.06 8.56 10.17
C GLY A 90 6.57 8.81 9.97
N TYR A 91 5.73 8.11 10.73
CA TYR A 91 4.26 8.17 10.63
C TYR A 91 3.71 9.60 10.72
N GLU A 92 4.14 10.39 11.71
CA GLU A 92 3.66 11.77 11.87
C GLU A 92 4.04 12.66 10.67
N GLU A 93 5.23 12.45 10.10
CA GLU A 93 5.67 13.16 8.90
C GLU A 93 4.80 12.81 7.70
N VAL A 94 4.46 11.53 7.51
CA VAL A 94 3.54 11.08 6.47
C VAL A 94 2.15 11.66 6.68
N CYS A 95 1.63 11.62 7.90
CA CYS A 95 0.32 12.19 8.26
C CYS A 95 0.24 13.72 8.10
N SER A 96 1.37 14.41 8.07
CA SER A 96 1.40 15.85 7.79
C SER A 96 1.06 16.18 6.33
N GLY A 97 1.21 15.21 5.40
CA GLY A 97 1.12 15.40 3.95
C GLY A 97 2.40 15.96 3.31
N ALA A 98 3.43 16.30 4.12
CA ALA A 98 4.64 16.97 3.65
C ALA A 98 5.75 16.02 3.18
N THR A 99 5.47 14.72 3.08
CA THR A 99 6.44 13.72 2.55
C THR A 99 6.12 13.28 1.14
N GLY A 100 4.86 13.42 0.70
CA GLY A 100 4.35 12.86 -0.55
C GLY A 100 4.17 11.34 -0.56
N HIS A 101 4.53 10.66 0.54
CA HIS A 101 4.39 9.20 0.61
C HIS A 101 2.94 8.74 0.68
N ASN A 102 2.73 7.54 0.14
CA ASN A 102 1.54 6.73 0.30
C ASN A 102 1.76 5.70 1.42
N GLU A 103 0.74 5.38 2.19
CA GLU A 103 0.69 4.18 3.03
C GLU A 103 0.53 2.95 2.13
N VAL A 104 1.43 2.00 2.27
CA VAL A 104 1.48 0.85 1.39
C VAL A 104 1.68 -0.46 2.15
N VAL A 105 1.25 -1.55 1.53
CA VAL A 105 1.57 -2.91 1.96
C VAL A 105 2.43 -3.58 0.89
N ILE A 106 3.59 -4.10 1.32
CA ILE A 106 4.38 -5.02 0.50
C ILE A 106 3.94 -6.45 0.81
N VAL A 107 3.74 -7.23 -0.26
CA VAL A 107 3.26 -8.62 -0.20
C VAL A 107 4.31 -9.51 -0.86
N VAL A 108 4.86 -10.47 -0.12
CA VAL A 108 5.71 -11.53 -0.65
C VAL A 108 4.87 -12.78 -0.83
N PHE A 109 4.83 -13.33 -2.03
CA PHE A 109 3.92 -14.42 -2.37
C PHE A 109 4.58 -15.50 -3.22
N ASP A 110 4.07 -16.73 -3.07
CA ASP A 110 4.43 -17.88 -3.91
C ASP A 110 3.61 -17.85 -5.21
N PRO A 111 4.23 -17.57 -6.37
CA PRO A 111 3.51 -17.50 -7.63
C PRO A 111 2.99 -18.86 -8.14
N ALA A 112 3.38 -19.98 -7.51
CA ALA A 112 2.83 -21.30 -7.78
C ALA A 112 1.50 -21.55 -7.06
N VAL A 113 1.18 -20.77 -6.01
CA VAL A 113 -0.04 -20.91 -5.20
C VAL A 113 -1.04 -19.78 -5.49
N ILE A 114 -0.57 -18.53 -5.58
CA ILE A 114 -1.40 -17.36 -5.85
C ILE A 114 -0.74 -16.50 -6.93
N SER A 115 -1.51 -16.10 -7.93
CA SER A 115 -0.99 -15.27 -9.01
C SER A 115 -1.00 -13.78 -8.66
N TYR A 116 -0.21 -12.98 -9.37
CA TYR A 116 -0.29 -11.51 -9.26
C TYR A 116 -1.67 -10.97 -9.66
N ALA A 117 -2.34 -11.62 -10.62
CA ALA A 117 -3.70 -11.26 -11.01
C ALA A 117 -4.72 -11.48 -9.88
N ASP A 118 -4.57 -12.55 -9.08
CA ASP A 118 -5.41 -12.78 -7.91
C ASP A 118 -5.18 -11.71 -6.83
N LEU A 119 -3.93 -11.28 -6.62
CA LEU A 119 -3.62 -10.18 -5.71
C LEU A 119 -4.24 -8.84 -6.20
N LEU A 120 -4.23 -8.59 -7.50
CA LEU A 120 -4.89 -7.43 -8.10
C LEU A 120 -6.40 -7.47 -7.92
N LYS A 121 -7.04 -8.65 -8.07
CA LYS A 121 -8.47 -8.81 -7.78
C LYS A 121 -8.79 -8.43 -6.34
N VAL A 122 -8.02 -8.92 -5.38
CA VAL A 122 -8.17 -8.56 -3.96
C VAL A 122 -7.96 -7.07 -3.74
N PHE A 123 -6.97 -6.45 -4.38
CA PHE A 123 -6.72 -5.02 -4.34
C PHE A 123 -7.95 -4.23 -4.82
N TRP A 124 -8.46 -4.53 -6.01
CA TRP A 124 -9.59 -3.80 -6.61
C TRP A 124 -10.88 -3.92 -5.79
N GLU A 125 -11.20 -5.11 -5.29
CA GLU A 125 -12.43 -5.37 -4.55
C GLU A 125 -12.39 -4.88 -3.09
N SER A 126 -11.21 -4.61 -2.53
CA SER A 126 -11.05 -4.28 -1.11
C SER A 126 -11.25 -2.81 -0.77
N HIS A 127 -11.22 -1.89 -1.75
CA HIS A 127 -11.31 -0.45 -1.52
C HIS A 127 -12.08 0.24 -2.64
N ASN A 128 -12.33 1.54 -2.50
CA ASN A 128 -12.90 2.35 -3.57
C ASN A 128 -11.79 3.12 -4.30
N PRO A 129 -11.35 2.67 -5.49
CA PRO A 129 -10.23 3.28 -6.21
C PRO A 129 -10.56 4.59 -6.92
N THR A 130 -11.77 5.15 -6.73
CA THR A 130 -12.25 6.36 -7.42
C THR A 130 -12.18 7.63 -6.57
N GLN A 131 -11.61 7.55 -5.35
CA GLN A 131 -11.71 8.63 -4.36
C GLN A 131 -10.54 9.65 -4.39
N GLY A 132 -9.55 9.44 -5.24
CA GLY A 132 -8.38 10.32 -5.31
C GLY A 132 -7.53 10.22 -4.04
N MET A 133 -7.21 11.37 -3.45
CA MET A 133 -6.40 11.47 -2.23
C MET A 133 -7.23 11.19 -0.96
N GLN A 134 -7.95 10.07 -0.97
CA GLN A 134 -8.84 9.67 0.13
C GLN A 134 -9.21 8.20 0.01
N GLN A 135 -9.52 7.54 1.14
CA GLN A 135 -10.19 6.26 1.17
C GLN A 135 -11.17 6.20 2.35
N GLY A 136 -12.46 6.06 2.07
CA GLY A 136 -13.50 6.09 3.11
C GLY A 136 -13.46 7.40 3.90
N ASN A 137 -13.26 7.31 5.20
CA ASN A 137 -13.15 8.47 6.10
C ASN A 137 -11.72 9.04 6.18
N ASP A 138 -10.74 8.31 5.68
CA ASP A 138 -9.33 8.72 5.75
C ASP A 138 -8.99 9.65 4.59
N SER A 139 -8.56 10.88 4.89
CA SER A 139 -8.33 11.94 3.92
C SER A 139 -6.87 12.41 3.95
N GLY A 140 -6.22 12.38 2.80
CA GLY A 140 -4.82 12.77 2.62
C GLY A 140 -4.14 12.00 1.50
N THR A 141 -3.02 12.53 1.00
CA THR A 141 -2.22 11.92 -0.08
C THR A 141 -1.71 10.53 0.28
N GLN A 142 -1.53 10.24 1.57
CA GLN A 142 -1.08 8.93 2.06
C GLN A 142 -2.12 7.83 1.90
N TYR A 143 -3.39 8.16 1.67
CA TYR A 143 -4.47 7.19 1.51
C TYR A 143 -4.92 6.99 0.06
N ARG A 144 -4.12 7.49 -0.91
CA ARG A 144 -4.43 7.31 -2.33
C ARG A 144 -4.32 5.85 -2.77
N SER A 145 -5.07 5.50 -3.78
CA SER A 145 -4.98 4.21 -4.44
C SER A 145 -3.73 4.14 -5.32
N GLY A 146 -2.92 3.10 -5.19
CA GLY A 146 -1.69 2.94 -5.95
C GLY A 146 -1.24 1.49 -6.13
N ILE A 147 -0.70 1.18 -7.30
CA ILE A 147 -0.05 -0.09 -7.63
C ILE A 147 1.37 0.23 -8.05
N TYR A 148 2.34 -0.37 -7.39
CA TYR A 148 3.76 -0.12 -7.57
C TYR A 148 4.42 -1.41 -8.09
N CYS A 149 4.80 -1.40 -9.36
CA CYS A 149 5.09 -2.59 -10.14
C CYS A 149 6.56 -2.99 -10.07
N TYR A 150 6.81 -4.24 -9.71
CA TYR A 150 8.11 -4.89 -9.86
C TYR A 150 8.16 -5.64 -11.20
N ASP A 151 9.35 -5.78 -11.76
CA ASP A 151 9.61 -6.60 -12.95
C ASP A 151 8.61 -6.31 -14.10
N ASN A 152 7.88 -7.33 -14.54
CA ASN A 152 6.92 -7.28 -15.65
C ASN A 152 5.46 -7.07 -15.19
N GLN A 153 5.22 -6.55 -14.01
CA GLN A 153 3.87 -6.38 -13.45
C GLN A 153 3.07 -5.23 -14.09
N LEU A 154 3.73 -4.23 -14.66
CA LEU A 154 3.12 -3.00 -15.15
C LEU A 154 1.98 -3.26 -16.15
N SER A 155 2.23 -4.04 -17.18
CA SER A 155 1.22 -4.35 -18.21
C SER A 155 0.03 -5.13 -17.66
N ILE A 156 0.26 -6.01 -16.68
CA ILE A 156 -0.81 -6.78 -16.02
C ILE A 156 -1.66 -5.85 -15.15
N ALA A 157 -1.03 -4.94 -14.40
CA ALA A 157 -1.70 -3.97 -13.57
C ALA A 157 -2.55 -2.99 -14.40
N GLU A 158 -2.02 -2.49 -15.52
CA GLU A 158 -2.75 -1.60 -16.44
C GLU A 158 -3.95 -2.29 -17.08
N ALA A 159 -3.79 -3.52 -17.56
CA ALA A 159 -4.90 -4.29 -18.12
C ALA A 159 -5.99 -4.55 -17.07
N SER A 160 -5.60 -4.89 -15.84
CA SER A 160 -6.54 -5.11 -14.74
C SER A 160 -7.29 -3.83 -14.37
N LYS A 161 -6.61 -2.66 -14.39
CA LYS A 161 -7.23 -1.35 -14.17
C LYS A 161 -8.30 -1.06 -15.23
N GLN A 162 -7.99 -1.31 -16.49
CA GLN A 162 -8.94 -1.09 -17.60
C GLN A 162 -10.21 -1.95 -17.44
N ALA A 163 -10.03 -3.25 -17.12
CA ALA A 163 -11.15 -4.16 -16.91
C ALA A 163 -12.02 -3.73 -15.73
N TYR A 164 -11.42 -3.40 -14.59
CA TYR A 164 -12.18 -2.99 -13.41
C TYR A 164 -12.81 -1.60 -13.55
N ASN A 165 -12.14 -0.67 -14.25
CA ASN A 165 -12.69 0.65 -14.54
C ASN A 165 -13.99 0.55 -15.34
N GLN A 166 -14.06 -0.34 -16.35
CA GLN A 166 -15.28 -0.56 -17.11
C GLN A 166 -16.40 -1.09 -16.22
N ALA A 167 -16.11 -2.10 -15.37
CA ALA A 167 -17.10 -2.65 -14.45
C ALA A 167 -17.61 -1.60 -13.45
N LEU A 168 -16.76 -0.71 -12.96
CA LEU A 168 -17.15 0.39 -12.08
C LEU A 168 -18.05 1.41 -12.78
N LEU A 169 -17.72 1.80 -14.02
CA LEU A 169 -18.52 2.73 -14.82
C LEU A 169 -19.91 2.13 -15.11
N ASP A 170 -19.98 0.85 -15.47
CA ASP A 170 -21.24 0.13 -15.70
C ASP A 170 -22.07 0.03 -14.40
N GLY A 171 -21.40 -0.03 -13.25
CA GLY A 171 -22.01 0.03 -11.92
C GLY A 171 -22.38 1.45 -11.43
N GLY A 172 -22.19 2.48 -12.27
CA GLY A 172 -22.52 3.88 -11.94
C GLY A 172 -21.50 4.59 -11.05
N HIS A 173 -20.30 4.05 -10.91
CA HIS A 173 -19.19 4.68 -10.19
C HIS A 173 -18.41 5.64 -11.10
N ARG A 174 -17.49 6.42 -10.50
CA ARG A 174 -16.56 7.30 -11.24
C ARG A 174 -15.36 6.50 -11.76
N GLU A 175 -14.57 7.11 -12.61
CA GLU A 175 -13.31 6.56 -13.09
C GLU A 175 -12.31 6.31 -11.96
N ILE A 176 -11.47 5.30 -12.17
CA ILE A 176 -10.38 4.92 -11.27
C ILE A 176 -9.29 6.00 -11.25
N THR A 177 -8.88 6.39 -10.05
CA THR A 177 -7.80 7.36 -9.81
C THR A 177 -6.48 6.70 -9.39
N THR A 178 -6.41 5.37 -9.38
CA THR A 178 -5.23 4.60 -8.97
C THR A 178 -4.02 4.97 -9.84
N GLU A 179 -2.92 5.38 -9.19
CA GLU A 179 -1.63 5.51 -9.88
C GLU A 179 -1.00 4.12 -10.09
N ILE A 180 -0.42 3.90 -11.26
CA ILE A 180 0.33 2.68 -11.58
C ILE A 180 1.69 3.12 -12.10
N ILE A 181 2.75 2.81 -11.37
CA ILE A 181 4.12 3.19 -11.68
C ILE A 181 5.09 2.06 -11.31
N ASP A 182 6.32 2.13 -11.79
CA ASP A 182 7.40 1.26 -11.33
C ASP A 182 7.58 1.37 -9.81
N ALA A 183 7.89 0.26 -9.14
CA ALA A 183 8.01 0.22 -7.71
C ALA A 183 9.12 1.15 -7.19
N PRO A 184 8.78 2.21 -6.45
CA PRO A 184 9.75 3.09 -5.83
C PRO A 184 10.40 2.43 -4.61
N VAL A 185 11.30 3.15 -3.94
CA VAL A 185 11.86 2.71 -2.67
C VAL A 185 10.75 2.53 -1.65
N PHE A 186 10.73 1.37 -1.00
CA PHE A 186 9.85 1.06 0.12
C PHE A 186 10.58 1.35 1.43
N TYR A 187 9.96 2.11 2.31
CA TYR A 187 10.43 2.37 3.67
C TYR A 187 9.47 1.69 4.65
N PHE A 188 10.01 0.86 5.55
CA PHE A 188 9.18 0.23 6.58
C PHE A 188 8.53 1.28 7.49
N ALA A 189 7.27 1.04 7.85
CA ALA A 189 6.63 1.74 8.96
C ALA A 189 7.08 1.17 10.31
N GLU A 190 6.77 1.89 11.38
CA GLU A 190 7.15 1.57 12.75
C GLU A 190 6.66 0.20 13.19
N SER A 191 7.39 -0.43 14.12
CA SER A 191 7.11 -1.79 14.60
C SER A 191 5.68 -1.98 15.13
N TYR A 192 5.06 -0.95 15.67
CA TYR A 192 3.68 -1.05 16.18
C TYR A 192 2.63 -1.08 15.06
N HIS A 193 2.97 -0.62 13.86
CA HIS A 193 2.08 -0.70 12.69
C HIS A 193 2.10 -2.08 12.03
N GLN A 194 3.23 -2.80 12.10
CA GLN A 194 3.35 -4.12 11.47
C GLN A 194 2.33 -5.09 12.08
N GLN A 195 1.51 -5.71 11.25
CA GLN A 195 0.41 -6.61 11.63
C GLN A 195 -0.49 -6.03 12.75
N TYR A 196 -0.80 -4.74 12.65
CA TYR A 196 -1.52 -4.00 13.70
C TYR A 196 -2.84 -4.67 14.09
N LEU A 197 -3.66 -5.10 13.13
CA LEU A 197 -4.97 -5.70 13.41
C LEU A 197 -4.90 -7.13 13.94
N ALA A 198 -3.76 -7.81 13.85
CA ALA A 198 -3.53 -9.07 14.55
C ALA A 198 -3.20 -8.82 16.03
N LYS A 199 -2.41 -7.79 16.31
CA LYS A 199 -2.08 -7.34 17.68
C LYS A 199 -3.25 -6.65 18.38
N ASN A 200 -4.14 -6.01 17.62
CA ASN A 200 -5.28 -5.21 18.08
C ASN A 200 -6.57 -5.60 17.34
N PRO A 201 -7.23 -6.73 17.69
CA PRO A 201 -8.39 -7.25 16.95
C PRO A 201 -9.58 -6.29 16.85
N GLY A 202 -9.75 -5.38 17.83
CA GLY A 202 -10.75 -4.31 17.84
C GLY A 202 -10.29 -3.00 17.22
N GLY A 203 -9.12 -2.98 16.55
CA GLY A 203 -8.55 -1.79 15.93
C GLY A 203 -9.36 -1.27 14.74
N TYR A 204 -9.14 0.00 14.40
CA TYR A 204 -9.81 0.65 13.27
C TYR A 204 -9.50 -0.05 11.94
N CYS A 205 -10.54 -0.32 11.17
CA CYS A 205 -10.45 -0.79 9.79
C CYS A 205 -11.49 -0.06 8.95
N GLY A 206 -11.08 1.03 8.29
CA GLY A 206 -11.93 1.82 7.38
C GLY A 206 -11.98 1.29 5.95
N LEU A 207 -11.41 0.11 5.69
CA LEU A 207 -11.34 -0.46 4.34
C LEU A 207 -12.70 -1.01 3.91
N GLY A 208 -13.17 -0.61 2.74
CA GLY A 208 -14.42 -1.09 2.16
C GLY A 208 -14.45 -0.90 0.65
N GLY A 209 -14.86 -1.96 -0.07
CA GLY A 209 -14.98 -1.95 -1.52
C GLY A 209 -16.22 -1.23 -2.03
N THR A 210 -16.37 -1.21 -3.34
CA THR A 210 -17.50 -0.59 -4.07
C THR A 210 -18.70 -1.52 -4.21
N SER A 211 -18.59 -2.76 -3.77
CA SER A 211 -19.54 -3.86 -4.03
C SER A 211 -19.63 -4.28 -5.51
N VAL A 212 -18.76 -3.77 -6.37
CA VAL A 212 -18.59 -4.24 -7.74
C VAL A 212 -17.54 -5.36 -7.74
N CYS A 213 -17.87 -6.50 -8.33
CA CYS A 213 -16.93 -7.60 -8.50
C CYS A 213 -15.96 -7.32 -9.63
N TYR A 214 -14.73 -7.80 -9.47
CA TYR A 214 -13.76 -7.79 -10.57
C TYR A 214 -14.22 -8.74 -11.67
N PRO A 215 -14.23 -8.33 -12.95
CA PRO A 215 -14.67 -9.18 -14.06
C PRO A 215 -13.73 -10.40 -14.20
N GLU A 216 -14.32 -11.55 -14.57
CA GLU A 216 -13.59 -12.81 -14.82
C GLU A 216 -12.80 -12.78 -16.15
#